data_ff745e355a5e83c57061ca848957b1c9
#
_entry.id   ff745e355a5e83c57061ca848957b1c9
#
_cell.length_a   1.000
_cell.length_b   1.000
_cell.length_c   1.000
_cell.angle_alpha   90.00
_cell.angle_beta   90.00
_cell.angle_gamma   90.00
#
_symmetry.space_group_name_H-M   'P 1'
#
loop_
_entity.id
_entity.type
_entity.pdbx_description
1 polymer ?
#
loop_
_entity_poly.entity_id
_entity_poly.type
_entity_poly.pdbx_seq_one_letter_code
_entity_poly.pdbx_strand_id
1 'polypeptide(L)'
;MQLKTPKDLAIKARKMGKKTVSYSQFSRYKNCPKSWKLAYIDKETSFDPSIFLIFGTAFHETMQTYLDTMYKESIVAAEKLDVNNILLTSMRTEYAKVVEECGQDFSDPKQLAEFYQDGVEIMSWFKKNRGAYFAKKNTELVGIEMPILHTTESNENVMLMGFLDIVMKEHDKIKIYDIKTSTRGWKAAQKSQNGDQLRLYKKFFAKQYHVDE
;
A
#
# COMPACT_ATOMS: atom_id res chain seq x y z
N MET A 1 8.40 -19.85 3.46
CA MET A 1 8.55 -18.77 2.44
C MET A 1 7.80 -17.56 2.97
N GLN A 2 8.51 -16.47 3.22
CA GLN A 2 7.91 -15.23 3.70
C GLN A 2 7.21 -14.55 2.51
N LEU A 3 5.92 -14.25 2.66
CA LEU A 3 5.11 -13.62 1.60
C LEU A 3 5.26 -12.09 1.69
N LYS A 4 6.29 -11.55 1.06
CA LYS A 4 6.64 -10.12 1.14
C LYS A 4 6.31 -9.32 -0.12
N THR A 5 6.07 -9.99 -1.23
CA THR A 5 5.85 -9.33 -2.52
C THR A 5 4.66 -9.92 -3.27
N PRO A 6 4.04 -9.18 -4.19
CA PRO A 6 3.02 -9.74 -5.10
C PRO A 6 3.51 -10.97 -5.88
N LYS A 7 4.80 -11.00 -6.21
CA LYS A 7 5.43 -12.14 -6.88
C LYS A 7 5.41 -13.40 -6.00
N ASP A 8 5.69 -13.26 -4.69
CA ASP A 8 5.64 -14.39 -3.75
C ASP A 8 4.22 -14.95 -3.63
N LEU A 9 3.20 -14.07 -3.57
CA LEU A 9 1.80 -14.48 -3.54
C LEU A 9 1.40 -15.22 -4.82
N ALA A 10 1.79 -14.70 -5.99
CA ALA A 10 1.53 -15.33 -7.26
C ALA A 10 2.20 -16.71 -7.40
N ILE A 11 3.45 -16.85 -6.93
CA ILE A 11 4.17 -18.13 -6.90
C ILE A 11 3.45 -19.12 -5.97
N LYS A 12 3.03 -18.69 -4.77
CA LYS A 12 2.29 -19.54 -3.83
C LYS A 12 0.98 -20.02 -4.44
N ALA A 13 0.18 -19.14 -5.05
CA ALA A 13 -1.07 -19.51 -5.70
C ALA A 13 -0.85 -20.51 -6.87
N ARG A 14 0.18 -20.26 -7.69
CA ARG A 14 0.55 -21.16 -8.80
C ARG A 14 0.90 -22.57 -8.32
N LYS A 15 1.63 -22.69 -7.20
CA LYS A 15 1.92 -23.99 -6.56
C LYS A 15 0.66 -24.73 -6.12
N MET A 16 -0.44 -24.00 -5.87
CA MET A 16 -1.76 -24.54 -5.53
C MET A 16 -2.63 -24.77 -6.78
N GLY A 17 -2.09 -24.61 -7.99
CA GLY A 17 -2.84 -24.73 -9.25
C GLY A 17 -3.80 -23.56 -9.50
N LYS A 18 -3.65 -22.42 -8.83
CA LYS A 18 -4.58 -21.30 -8.87
C LYS A 18 -3.98 -20.06 -9.56
N LYS A 19 -4.88 -19.25 -10.14
CA LYS A 19 -4.55 -17.92 -10.67
C LYS A 19 -4.78 -16.86 -9.60
N THR A 20 -4.15 -15.71 -9.76
CA THR A 20 -4.33 -14.58 -8.84
C THR A 20 -4.96 -13.38 -9.54
N VAL A 21 -5.73 -12.61 -8.79
CA VAL A 21 -6.26 -11.30 -9.18
C VAL A 21 -6.03 -10.30 -8.05
N SER A 22 -5.51 -9.13 -8.36
CA SER A 22 -5.43 -8.02 -7.40
C SER A 22 -6.67 -7.12 -7.52
N TYR A 23 -6.89 -6.27 -6.50
CA TYR A 23 -7.93 -5.24 -6.59
C TYR A 23 -7.71 -4.30 -7.78
N SER A 24 -6.48 -3.92 -8.07
CA SER A 24 -6.15 -3.06 -9.23
C SER A 24 -6.55 -3.71 -10.55
N GLN A 25 -6.31 -5.02 -10.71
CA GLN A 25 -6.76 -5.78 -11.88
C GLN A 25 -8.29 -5.80 -11.98
N PHE A 26 -8.97 -6.11 -10.87
CA PHE A 26 -10.43 -6.13 -10.81
C PHE A 26 -11.02 -4.75 -11.14
N SER A 27 -10.52 -3.69 -10.52
CA SER A 27 -10.97 -2.32 -10.77
C SER A 27 -10.76 -1.91 -12.23
N ARG A 28 -9.60 -2.25 -12.81
CA ARG A 28 -9.32 -1.95 -14.23
C ARG A 28 -10.27 -2.70 -15.16
N TYR A 29 -10.56 -3.97 -14.86
CA TYR A 29 -11.55 -4.76 -15.62
C TYR A 29 -12.94 -4.16 -15.52
N LYS A 30 -13.40 -3.80 -14.31
CA LYS A 30 -14.70 -3.18 -14.07
C LYS A 30 -14.87 -1.87 -14.85
N ASN A 31 -13.81 -1.07 -14.93
CA ASN A 31 -13.81 0.22 -15.64
C ASN A 31 -13.73 0.04 -17.16
N CYS A 32 -12.87 -0.85 -17.65
CA CYS A 32 -12.70 -1.12 -19.08
C CYS A 32 -12.06 -2.50 -19.30
N PRO A 33 -12.84 -3.53 -19.67
CA PRO A 33 -12.32 -4.88 -19.95
C PRO A 33 -11.23 -4.91 -21.02
N LYS A 34 -11.36 -4.06 -22.06
CA LYS A 34 -10.34 -3.94 -23.12
C LYS A 34 -9.00 -3.44 -22.56
N SER A 35 -9.03 -2.39 -21.73
CA SER A 35 -7.83 -1.85 -21.06
C SER A 35 -7.19 -2.90 -20.15
N TRP A 36 -8.01 -3.69 -19.46
CA TRP A 36 -7.50 -4.80 -18.64
C TRP A 36 -6.83 -5.86 -19.50
N LYS A 37 -7.46 -6.26 -20.62
CA LYS A 37 -6.89 -7.26 -21.55
C LYS A 37 -5.53 -6.81 -22.08
N LEU A 38 -5.45 -5.58 -22.59
CA LEU A 38 -4.18 -5.01 -23.10
C LEU A 38 -3.07 -5.02 -22.03
N ALA A 39 -3.41 -4.67 -20.79
CA ALA A 39 -2.44 -4.58 -19.71
C ALA A 39 -1.97 -5.93 -19.16
N TYR A 40 -2.89 -6.87 -18.96
CA TYR A 40 -2.60 -8.08 -18.18
C TYR A 40 -2.52 -9.36 -19.02
N ILE A 41 -3.13 -9.38 -20.19
CA ILE A 41 -3.10 -10.53 -21.10
C ILE A 41 -2.10 -10.28 -22.20
N ASP A 42 -2.30 -9.20 -22.96
CA ASP A 42 -1.51 -8.89 -24.15
C ASP A 42 -0.17 -8.23 -23.79
N LYS A 43 -0.07 -7.62 -22.60
CA LYS A 43 1.11 -6.90 -22.07
C LYS A 43 1.57 -5.77 -22.97
N GLU A 44 0.64 -5.10 -23.62
CA GLU A 44 0.90 -4.01 -24.58
C GLU A 44 0.96 -2.61 -23.92
N THR A 45 0.70 -2.50 -22.60
CA THR A 45 0.82 -1.22 -21.91
C THR A 45 2.24 -0.99 -21.48
N SER A 46 2.83 0.13 -21.90
CA SER A 46 4.09 0.63 -21.36
C SER A 46 3.95 1.05 -19.91
N PHE A 47 5.01 0.90 -19.15
CA PHE A 47 5.14 1.53 -17.83
C PHE A 47 5.32 3.04 -18.04
N ASP A 48 4.46 3.85 -17.43
CA ASP A 48 4.55 5.31 -17.46
C ASP A 48 5.06 5.77 -16.08
N PRO A 49 6.33 6.16 -15.99
CA PRO A 49 6.93 6.57 -14.73
C PRO A 49 6.30 7.87 -14.22
N SER A 50 6.10 7.95 -12.91
CA SER A 50 5.46 9.11 -12.30
C SER A 50 6.03 9.39 -10.92
N ILE A 51 6.27 10.67 -10.64
CA ILE A 51 6.68 11.14 -9.31
C ILE A 51 5.67 10.73 -8.22
N PHE A 52 4.37 10.65 -8.55
CA PHE A 52 3.35 10.19 -7.62
C PHE A 52 3.58 8.75 -7.16
N LEU A 53 4.07 7.88 -8.04
CA LEU A 53 4.40 6.50 -7.69
C LEU A 53 5.60 6.45 -6.73
N ILE A 54 6.67 7.18 -7.06
CA ILE A 54 7.89 7.28 -6.24
C ILE A 54 7.55 7.80 -4.85
N PHE A 55 6.86 8.93 -4.81
CA PHE A 55 6.45 9.57 -3.55
C PHE A 55 5.53 8.66 -2.74
N GLY A 56 4.55 8.03 -3.38
CA GLY A 56 3.65 7.09 -2.72
C GLY A 56 4.40 5.97 -2.03
N THR A 57 5.29 5.27 -2.75
CA THR A 57 6.10 4.17 -2.22
C THR A 57 6.99 4.63 -1.07
N ALA A 58 7.73 5.73 -1.24
CA ALA A 58 8.64 6.25 -0.22
C ALA A 58 7.90 6.73 1.04
N PHE A 59 6.73 7.35 0.87
CA PHE A 59 5.92 7.82 1.99
C PHE A 59 5.32 6.65 2.78
N HIS A 60 4.83 5.60 2.09
CA HIS A 60 4.37 4.36 2.74
C HIS A 60 5.48 3.76 3.59
N GLU A 61 6.67 3.55 3.04
CA GLU A 61 7.82 2.99 3.74
C GLU A 61 8.17 3.83 4.98
N THR A 62 8.21 5.15 4.84
CA THR A 62 8.55 6.08 5.93
C THR A 62 7.52 6.00 7.07
N MET A 63 6.24 6.04 6.75
CA MET A 63 5.17 5.98 7.73
C MET A 63 5.11 4.61 8.42
N GLN A 64 5.27 3.55 7.66
CA GLN A 64 5.30 2.17 8.16
C GLN A 64 6.49 1.92 9.08
N THR A 65 7.68 2.42 8.72
CA THR A 65 8.88 2.36 9.57
C THR A 65 8.67 3.07 10.90
N TYR A 66 8.08 4.27 10.86
CA TYR A 66 7.77 5.02 12.08
C TYR A 66 6.79 4.25 12.98
N LEU A 67 5.71 3.71 12.42
CA LEU A 67 4.71 2.95 13.19
C LEU A 67 5.28 1.64 13.72
N ASP A 68 6.06 0.94 12.93
CA ASP A 68 6.71 -0.32 13.34
C ASP A 68 7.62 -0.10 14.56
N THR A 69 8.47 0.93 14.50
CA THR A 69 9.33 1.32 15.63
C THR A 69 8.52 1.76 16.84
N MET A 70 7.44 2.53 16.64
CA MET A 70 6.58 3.01 17.72
C MET A 70 5.96 1.86 18.52
N TYR A 71 5.53 0.80 17.84
CA TYR A 71 4.86 -0.33 18.48
C TYR A 71 5.80 -1.44 18.95
N LYS A 72 6.89 -1.69 18.23
CA LYS A 72 7.86 -2.74 18.61
C LYS A 72 8.83 -2.29 19.69
N GLU A 73 9.14 -1.00 19.71
CA GLU A 73 10.09 -0.44 20.66
C GLU A 73 9.40 0.54 21.61
N SER A 74 9.19 1.77 21.15
CA SER A 74 8.47 2.81 21.91
C SER A 74 8.17 4.04 21.04
N ILE A 75 7.25 4.90 21.53
CA ILE A 75 7.03 6.23 20.97
C ILE A 75 8.32 7.07 21.01
N VAL A 76 9.09 6.94 22.10
CA VAL A 76 10.36 7.68 22.24
C VAL A 76 11.39 7.25 21.19
N ALA A 77 11.47 5.96 20.89
CA ALA A 77 12.33 5.44 19.84
C ALA A 77 11.89 5.96 18.45
N ALA A 78 10.59 5.89 18.16
CA ALA A 78 10.03 6.40 16.89
C ALA A 78 10.26 7.91 16.71
N GLU A 79 10.20 8.70 17.78
CA GLU A 79 10.47 10.15 17.71
C GLU A 79 11.95 10.48 17.42
N LYS A 80 12.87 9.57 17.73
CA LYS A 80 14.29 9.71 17.41
C LYS A 80 14.64 9.35 15.96
N LEU A 81 13.71 8.72 15.23
CA LEU A 81 13.93 8.41 13.82
C LEU A 81 14.05 9.71 13.01
N ASP A 82 15.07 9.78 12.19
CA ASP A 82 15.18 10.82 11.17
C ASP A 82 14.27 10.44 9.98
N VAL A 83 12.97 10.66 10.16
CA VAL A 83 11.95 10.35 9.15
C VAL A 83 12.16 11.14 7.86
N ASN A 84 12.78 12.30 7.93
CA ASN A 84 13.06 13.11 6.76
C ASN A 84 14.15 12.45 5.91
N ASN A 85 15.20 11.94 6.55
CA ASN A 85 16.25 11.19 5.84
C ASN A 85 15.75 9.86 5.31
N ILE A 86 14.87 9.15 6.05
CA ILE A 86 14.24 7.91 5.55
C ILE A 86 13.46 8.21 4.27
N LEU A 87 12.59 9.23 4.29
CA LEU A 87 11.81 9.65 3.13
C LEU A 87 12.71 10.02 1.93
N LEU A 88 13.73 10.84 2.17
CA LEU A 88 14.66 11.27 1.12
C LEU A 88 15.40 10.08 0.50
N THR A 89 15.90 9.18 1.34
CA THR A 89 16.64 8.00 0.89
C THR A 89 15.74 7.07 0.09
N SER A 90 14.52 6.81 0.56
CA SER A 90 13.55 5.98 -0.15
C SER A 90 13.14 6.60 -1.49
N MET A 91 12.86 7.92 -1.54
CA MET A 91 12.55 8.60 -2.80
C MET A 91 13.70 8.51 -3.81
N ARG A 92 14.95 8.68 -3.37
CA ARG A 92 16.13 8.55 -4.24
C ARG A 92 16.30 7.13 -4.76
N THR A 93 16.11 6.14 -3.90
CA THR A 93 16.23 4.73 -4.26
C THR A 93 15.18 4.33 -5.29
N GLU A 94 13.92 4.70 -5.05
CA GLU A 94 12.83 4.40 -5.98
C GLU A 94 12.99 5.16 -7.31
N TYR A 95 13.44 6.43 -7.27
CA TYR A 95 13.72 7.20 -8.48
C TYR A 95 14.79 6.54 -9.33
N ALA A 96 15.93 6.16 -8.71
CA ALA A 96 17.02 5.49 -9.41
C ALA A 96 16.59 4.17 -10.07
N LYS A 97 15.79 3.35 -9.38
CA LYS A 97 15.21 2.11 -9.97
C LYS A 97 14.39 2.40 -11.22
N VAL A 98 13.49 3.39 -11.12
CA VAL A 98 12.61 3.72 -12.25
C VAL A 98 13.38 4.32 -13.42
N VAL A 99 14.40 5.16 -13.18
CA VAL A 99 15.28 5.67 -14.22
C VAL A 99 16.05 4.52 -14.90
N GLU A 100 16.56 3.56 -14.12
CA GLU A 100 17.23 2.37 -14.67
C GLU A 100 16.28 1.54 -15.54
N GLU A 101 15.03 1.34 -15.12
CA GLU A 101 14.02 0.58 -15.88
C GLU A 101 13.56 1.31 -17.14
N CYS A 102 13.44 2.64 -17.11
CA CYS A 102 12.93 3.45 -18.22
C CYS A 102 14.03 3.97 -19.16
N GLY A 103 15.29 3.98 -18.72
CA GLY A 103 16.42 4.49 -19.48
C GLY A 103 16.47 6.02 -19.64
N GLN A 104 15.62 6.77 -18.91
CA GLN A 104 15.57 8.23 -18.97
C GLN A 104 15.01 8.85 -17.69
N ASP A 105 15.37 10.10 -17.44
CA ASP A 105 14.74 10.91 -16.39
C ASP A 105 13.28 11.22 -16.76
N PHE A 106 12.39 11.23 -15.75
CA PHE A 106 10.96 11.47 -15.93
C PHE A 106 10.39 12.54 -15.00
N SER A 107 11.24 13.17 -14.19
CA SER A 107 10.86 14.27 -13.31
C SER A 107 12.04 15.23 -13.14
N ASP A 108 11.75 16.52 -12.94
CA ASP A 108 12.79 17.50 -12.70
C ASP A 108 13.15 17.60 -11.20
N PRO A 109 14.35 18.14 -10.86
CA PRO A 109 14.78 18.27 -9.47
C PRO A 109 13.87 19.15 -8.61
N LYS A 110 13.20 20.15 -9.20
CA LYS A 110 12.26 21.01 -8.50
C LYS A 110 11.03 20.24 -8.07
N GLN A 111 10.45 19.45 -8.98
CA GLN A 111 9.32 18.60 -8.67
C GLN A 111 9.65 17.57 -7.59
N LEU A 112 10.83 16.95 -7.64
CA LEU A 112 11.30 16.03 -6.59
C LEU A 112 11.41 16.73 -5.23
N ALA A 113 11.93 17.97 -5.20
CA ALA A 113 12.04 18.75 -3.97
C ALA A 113 10.69 19.16 -3.40
N GLU A 114 9.71 19.53 -4.25
CA GLU A 114 8.34 19.86 -3.84
C GLU A 114 7.66 18.65 -3.19
N PHE A 115 7.70 17.47 -3.80
CA PHE A 115 7.12 16.26 -3.22
C PHE A 115 7.82 15.82 -1.94
N TYR A 116 9.13 15.97 -1.84
CA TYR A 116 9.85 15.73 -0.59
C TYR A 116 9.36 16.66 0.52
N GLN A 117 9.23 17.96 0.23
CA GLN A 117 8.73 18.93 1.20
C GLN A 117 7.30 18.62 1.66
N ASP A 118 6.41 18.28 0.73
CA ASP A 118 5.05 17.83 1.04
C ASP A 118 5.08 16.63 1.99
N GLY A 119 5.94 15.66 1.74
CA GLY A 119 6.10 14.49 2.59
C GLY A 119 6.59 14.81 4.01
N VAL A 120 7.55 15.74 4.14
CA VAL A 120 8.03 16.24 5.43
C VAL A 120 6.90 16.90 6.23
N GLU A 121 6.08 17.72 5.57
CA GLU A 121 4.93 18.39 6.19
C GLU A 121 3.86 17.39 6.62
N ILE A 122 3.51 16.41 5.79
CA ILE A 122 2.56 15.36 6.12
C ILE A 122 3.06 14.52 7.30
N MET A 123 4.35 14.14 7.32
CA MET A 123 4.92 13.40 8.45
C MET A 123 4.93 14.22 9.74
N SER A 124 5.22 15.51 9.67
CA SER A 124 5.13 16.43 10.82
C SER A 124 3.69 16.51 11.36
N TRP A 125 2.71 16.64 10.50
CA TRP A 125 1.30 16.62 10.87
C TRP A 125 0.90 15.27 11.49
N PHE A 126 1.33 14.17 10.87
CA PHE A 126 1.05 12.82 11.33
C PHE A 126 1.60 12.60 12.76
N LYS A 127 2.85 12.95 13.01
CA LYS A 127 3.48 12.84 14.33
C LYS A 127 2.72 13.61 15.42
N LYS A 128 2.21 14.80 15.11
CA LYS A 128 1.39 15.61 16.02
C LYS A 128 0.01 15.00 16.29
N ASN A 129 -0.58 14.34 15.28
CA ASN A 129 -1.95 13.84 15.33
C ASN A 129 -2.07 12.31 15.53
N ARG A 130 -0.96 11.58 15.66
CA ARG A 130 -0.96 10.11 15.78
C ARG A 130 -1.83 9.59 16.92
N GLY A 131 -1.96 10.35 18.01
CA GLY A 131 -2.81 10.01 19.16
C GLY A 131 -4.27 9.78 18.79
N ALA A 132 -4.77 10.46 17.77
CA ALA A 132 -6.14 10.31 17.30
C ALA A 132 -6.38 8.99 16.52
N TYR A 133 -5.33 8.41 15.93
CA TYR A 133 -5.44 7.29 15.00
C TYR A 133 -4.72 6.03 15.51
N PHE A 134 -3.49 6.15 15.97
CA PHE A 134 -2.59 5.03 16.19
C PHE A 134 -2.06 4.89 17.62
N ALA A 135 -2.10 5.93 18.45
CA ALA A 135 -1.57 5.89 19.82
C ALA A 135 -2.67 5.96 20.88
N LYS A 136 -3.80 5.33 20.63
CA LYS A 136 -4.89 5.23 21.62
C LYS A 136 -4.62 4.11 22.62
N LYS A 137 -5.19 4.23 23.81
CA LYS A 137 -5.17 3.16 24.81
C LYS A 137 -5.83 1.89 24.25
N ASN A 138 -5.26 0.74 24.54
CA ASN A 138 -5.71 -0.57 24.06
C ASN A 138 -5.70 -0.71 22.53
N THR A 139 -4.70 -0.10 21.89
CA THR A 139 -4.45 -0.23 20.46
C THR A 139 -3.14 -1.01 20.22
N GLU A 140 -3.18 -2.02 19.39
CA GLU A 140 -2.05 -2.88 19.05
C GLU A 140 -1.84 -2.86 17.53
N LEU A 141 -0.57 -2.88 17.09
CA LEU A 141 -0.22 -3.11 15.69
C LEU A 141 -0.26 -4.61 15.43
N VAL A 142 -1.22 -5.06 14.62
CA VAL A 142 -1.32 -6.46 14.20
C VAL A 142 -0.29 -6.77 13.11
N GLY A 143 -0.11 -5.85 12.18
CA GLY A 143 0.92 -5.96 11.17
C GLY A 143 0.93 -4.84 10.14
N ILE A 144 2.03 -4.79 9.42
CA ILE A 144 2.30 -3.91 8.27
C ILE A 144 2.49 -4.78 7.05
N GLU A 145 2.00 -4.34 5.88
CA GLU A 145 2.06 -5.09 4.63
C GLU A 145 1.56 -6.54 4.80
N MET A 146 0.42 -6.67 5.48
CA MET A 146 -0.14 -8.01 5.73
C MET A 146 -0.68 -8.61 4.46
N PRO A 147 -0.20 -9.81 4.06
CA PRO A 147 -0.59 -10.43 2.80
C PRO A 147 -2.00 -10.99 2.85
N ILE A 148 -2.77 -10.72 1.81
CA ILE A 148 -4.02 -11.42 1.51
C ILE A 148 -3.74 -12.37 0.34
N LEU A 149 -4.07 -13.64 0.52
CA LEU A 149 -4.10 -14.64 -0.53
C LEU A 149 -5.20 -15.67 -0.21
N HIS A 150 -6.41 -15.42 -0.69
CA HIS A 150 -7.56 -16.24 -0.36
C HIS A 150 -8.41 -16.53 -1.61
N THR A 151 -8.94 -17.73 -1.70
CA THR A 151 -9.81 -18.18 -2.82
C THR A 151 -11.07 -17.32 -2.91
N THR A 152 -11.47 -16.96 -4.13
CA THR A 152 -12.72 -16.24 -4.37
C THR A 152 -13.92 -17.18 -4.28
N GLU A 153 -15.08 -16.66 -3.85
CA GLU A 153 -16.31 -17.46 -3.73
C GLU A 153 -16.87 -17.87 -5.08
N SER A 154 -16.71 -17.00 -6.08
CA SER A 154 -17.26 -17.22 -7.42
C SER A 154 -16.44 -18.20 -8.27
N ASN A 155 -15.17 -18.41 -7.92
CA ASN A 155 -14.29 -19.31 -8.66
C ASN A 155 -13.15 -19.80 -7.77
N GLU A 156 -13.19 -21.07 -7.41
CA GLU A 156 -12.19 -21.73 -6.56
C GLU A 156 -10.77 -21.78 -7.18
N ASN A 157 -10.65 -21.62 -8.49
CA ASN A 157 -9.37 -21.60 -9.21
C ASN A 157 -8.73 -20.21 -9.23
N VAL A 158 -9.40 -19.21 -8.63
CA VAL A 158 -8.90 -17.83 -8.56
C VAL A 158 -8.76 -17.40 -7.12
N MET A 159 -7.62 -16.80 -6.79
CA MET A 159 -7.34 -16.20 -5.49
C MET A 159 -7.24 -14.70 -5.61
N LEU A 160 -7.89 -13.98 -4.69
CA LEU A 160 -7.61 -12.57 -4.47
C LEU A 160 -6.24 -12.46 -3.78
N MET A 161 -5.39 -11.58 -4.30
CA MET A 161 -4.11 -11.24 -3.68
C MET A 161 -4.00 -9.75 -3.43
N GLY A 162 -3.32 -9.39 -2.36
CA GLY A 162 -3.02 -8.00 -2.00
C GLY A 162 -2.20 -7.91 -0.73
N PHE A 163 -1.92 -6.68 -0.35
CA PHE A 163 -1.30 -6.34 0.91
C PHE A 163 -2.14 -5.28 1.61
N LEU A 164 -2.22 -5.38 2.92
CA LEU A 164 -2.87 -4.39 3.78
C LEU A 164 -1.77 -3.53 4.38
N ASP A 165 -1.79 -2.24 4.11
CA ASP A 165 -0.72 -1.32 4.52
C ASP A 165 -0.52 -1.36 6.03
N ILE A 166 -1.61 -1.23 6.80
CA ILE A 166 -1.56 -1.24 8.26
C ILE A 166 -2.80 -1.95 8.80
N VAL A 167 -2.61 -2.92 9.67
CA VAL A 167 -3.68 -3.59 10.41
C VAL A 167 -3.48 -3.36 11.90
N MET A 168 -4.51 -2.83 12.55
CA MET A 168 -4.54 -2.49 13.96
C MET A 168 -5.62 -3.29 14.67
N LYS A 169 -5.39 -3.58 15.94
CA LYS A 169 -6.44 -4.02 16.86
C LYS A 169 -6.70 -2.91 17.88
N GLU A 170 -7.94 -2.46 17.99
CA GLU A 170 -8.40 -1.50 19.01
C GLU A 170 -9.50 -2.17 19.82
N HIS A 171 -9.20 -2.51 21.06
CA HIS A 171 -10.02 -3.41 21.88
C HIS A 171 -10.17 -4.77 21.14
N ASP A 172 -11.41 -5.19 20.87
CA ASP A 172 -11.71 -6.44 20.14
C ASP A 172 -12.01 -6.22 18.65
N LYS A 173 -11.74 -5.02 18.12
CA LYS A 173 -12.03 -4.67 16.74
C LYS A 173 -10.76 -4.55 15.90
N ILE A 174 -10.76 -5.19 14.74
CA ILE A 174 -9.71 -4.99 13.73
C ILE A 174 -10.03 -3.75 12.91
N LYS A 175 -9.02 -2.92 12.72
CA LYS A 175 -9.05 -1.75 11.84
C LYS A 175 -7.98 -1.88 10.75
N ILE A 176 -8.40 -1.74 9.51
CA ILE A 176 -7.51 -1.75 8.35
C ILE A 176 -7.37 -0.31 7.86
N TYR A 177 -6.15 0.14 7.76
CA TYR A 177 -5.82 1.44 7.19
C TYR A 177 -5.08 1.22 5.86
N ASP A 178 -5.48 1.98 4.85
CA ASP A 178 -4.88 2.01 3.53
C ASP A 178 -4.35 3.43 3.32
N ILE A 179 -3.05 3.56 3.15
CA ILE A 179 -2.37 4.85 3.01
C ILE A 179 -2.53 5.30 1.57
N LYS A 180 -3.08 6.49 1.38
CA LYS A 180 -3.21 7.10 0.05
C LYS A 180 -2.63 8.49 0.08
N THR A 181 -1.59 8.71 -0.71
CA THR A 181 -1.02 10.03 -0.93
C THR A 181 -1.72 10.73 -2.10
N SER A 182 -2.06 12.00 -1.94
CA SER A 182 -2.65 12.80 -3.00
C SER A 182 -2.34 14.28 -2.78
N THR A 183 -1.89 14.96 -3.81
CA THR A 183 -1.70 16.42 -3.82
C THR A 183 -3.00 17.19 -4.02
N ARG A 184 -4.10 16.49 -4.28
CA ARG A 184 -5.43 17.09 -4.50
C ARG A 184 -6.48 16.35 -3.68
N GLY A 185 -7.50 17.08 -3.25
CA GLY A 185 -8.66 16.47 -2.58
C GLY A 185 -9.32 15.40 -3.47
N TRP A 186 -9.78 14.31 -2.87
CA TRP A 186 -10.41 13.21 -3.61
C TRP A 186 -11.81 13.56 -4.08
N LYS A 187 -12.10 13.27 -5.35
CA LYS A 187 -13.45 13.32 -5.90
C LYS A 187 -14.31 12.19 -5.32
N ALA A 188 -15.62 12.35 -5.35
CA ALA A 188 -16.58 11.36 -4.83
C ALA A 188 -16.37 9.95 -5.44
N ALA A 189 -16.10 9.88 -6.75
CA ALA A 189 -15.82 8.61 -7.44
C ALA A 189 -14.55 7.91 -6.90
N GLN A 190 -13.49 8.67 -6.61
CA GLN A 190 -12.25 8.11 -6.01
C GLN A 190 -12.48 7.63 -4.58
N LYS A 191 -13.27 8.37 -3.78
CA LYS A 191 -13.65 7.94 -2.42
C LYS A 191 -14.45 6.64 -2.45
N SER A 192 -15.39 6.50 -3.39
CA SER A 192 -16.16 5.27 -3.58
C SER A 192 -15.27 4.09 -3.95
N GLN A 193 -14.37 4.27 -4.92
CA GLN A 193 -13.46 3.23 -5.39
C GLN A 193 -12.49 2.76 -4.29
N ASN A 194 -11.93 3.69 -3.52
CA ASN A 194 -11.08 3.36 -2.38
C ASN A 194 -11.88 2.63 -1.28
N GLY A 195 -13.14 3.02 -1.06
CA GLY A 195 -14.05 2.31 -0.16
C GLY A 195 -14.33 0.87 -0.60
N ASP A 196 -14.49 0.61 -1.90
CA ASP A 196 -14.68 -0.74 -2.44
C ASP A 196 -13.44 -1.62 -2.22
N GLN A 197 -12.22 -1.05 -2.34
CA GLN A 197 -10.98 -1.76 -2.03
C GLN A 197 -10.96 -2.23 -0.56
N LEU A 198 -11.25 -1.32 0.37
CA LEU A 198 -11.24 -1.63 1.80
C LEU A 198 -12.33 -2.65 2.18
N ARG A 199 -13.54 -2.56 1.59
CA ARG A 199 -14.61 -3.55 1.82
C ARG A 199 -14.18 -4.95 1.35
N LEU A 200 -13.57 -5.02 0.17
CA LEU A 200 -13.07 -6.28 -0.36
C LEU A 200 -11.97 -6.86 0.54
N TYR A 201 -11.01 -6.03 0.94
CA TYR A 201 -9.91 -6.43 1.82
C TYR A 201 -10.41 -6.86 3.19
N LYS A 202 -11.38 -6.15 3.79
CA LYS A 202 -12.01 -6.55 5.04
C LYS A 202 -12.58 -7.96 4.96
N LYS A 203 -13.40 -8.24 3.95
CA LYS A 203 -14.02 -9.55 3.75
C LYS A 203 -12.99 -10.68 3.64
N PHE A 204 -11.95 -10.49 2.82
CA PHE A 204 -10.93 -11.51 2.61
C PHE A 204 -9.97 -11.64 3.80
N PHE A 205 -9.71 -10.56 4.50
CA PHE A 205 -8.95 -10.60 5.75
C PHE A 205 -9.69 -11.41 6.81
N ALA A 206 -10.97 -11.12 7.03
CA ALA A 206 -11.79 -11.84 8.00
C ALA A 206 -11.77 -13.36 7.73
N LYS A 207 -11.95 -13.78 6.47
CA LYS A 207 -11.90 -15.19 6.06
C LYS A 207 -10.51 -15.82 6.24
N GLN A 208 -9.45 -15.13 5.85
CA GLN A 208 -8.09 -15.68 5.90
C GLN A 208 -7.56 -15.80 7.32
N TYR A 209 -7.89 -14.85 8.18
CA TYR A 209 -7.38 -14.76 9.55
C TYR A 209 -8.39 -15.18 10.62
N HIS A 210 -9.56 -15.70 10.19
CA HIS A 210 -10.63 -16.19 11.08
C HIS A 210 -11.08 -15.17 12.11
N VAL A 211 -11.32 -13.94 11.65
CA VAL A 211 -11.84 -12.82 12.46
C VAL A 211 -13.28 -12.54 12.04
N ASP A 212 -14.12 -12.15 12.98
CA ASP A 212 -15.51 -11.74 12.70
C ASP A 212 -15.53 -10.47 11.81
N GLU A 213 -16.48 -10.41 10.85
CA GLU A 213 -16.60 -9.29 9.90
C GLU A 213 -17.12 -8.00 10.57
#